data_134c07aaeeb651b7533cd2d89533f22d
#
_entry.id   134c07aaeeb651b7533cd2d89533f22d
#
_cell.length_a   1.000
_cell.length_b   1.000
_cell.length_c   1.000
_cell.angle_alpha   90.00
_cell.angle_beta   90.00
_cell.angle_gamma   90.00
#
_symmetry.space_group_name_H-M   'P 1'
#
loop_
_entity.id
_entity.type
_entity.pdbx_description
1 polymer ?
#
loop_
_entity_poly.entity_id
_entity_poly.type
_entity_poly.pdbx_seq_one_letter_code
_entity_poly.pdbx_strand_id
1 'polypeptide(L)'
;MQATAIRDRINRLAAGRKPFLFAVDFELSDGFLIENPLEQKEILFRTPRTSNAASERGNMEKNASLSVFPEPYEVYREKFRIVADGLHRGDSFLTNLTVRTPVETDLSLREVFDRSTAPYCLYLPERFVCFSPERFVCIENGVISTNPMKGTIDANIPDAENRILQDDKETAEHNTIVDLLRNDLGMAAEEVEISRFRYIDRITTSQRDILQVSSEIIGRLAEDYLLRLGDIIFSMLPAGSVSGAPKKSTVDIIKRAEGIPRGYYTGVFGYFDGAMFDSAVMIRFIEEEDGRKYFRSGGGITVSSDPQSEYNEVIEKIYLPFV
;
A
#
# COMPACT_ATOMS: atom_id res chain seq x y z
N MET A 1 -11.25 -14.78 -8.20
CA MET A 1 -11.99 -14.36 -9.44
C MET A 1 -11.01 -13.65 -10.36
N GLN A 2 -11.21 -13.73 -11.69
CA GLN A 2 -10.40 -12.88 -12.61
C GLN A 2 -10.66 -11.40 -12.35
N ALA A 3 -9.62 -10.59 -12.41
CA ALA A 3 -9.68 -9.14 -12.12
C ALA A 3 -10.70 -8.38 -13.00
N THR A 4 -10.84 -8.74 -14.29
CA THR A 4 -11.83 -8.15 -15.19
C THR A 4 -13.27 -8.39 -14.73
N ALA A 5 -13.57 -9.57 -14.19
CA ALA A 5 -14.90 -9.86 -13.64
C ALA A 5 -15.19 -9.06 -12.36
N ILE A 6 -14.16 -8.77 -11.56
CA ILE A 6 -14.27 -7.91 -10.38
C ILE A 6 -14.57 -6.48 -10.82
N ARG A 7 -13.84 -5.94 -11.79
CA ARG A 7 -14.05 -4.61 -12.35
C ARG A 7 -15.51 -4.40 -12.80
N ASP A 8 -16.02 -5.32 -13.62
CA ASP A 8 -17.37 -5.23 -14.16
C ASP A 8 -18.44 -5.37 -13.06
N ARG A 9 -18.14 -6.14 -12.01
CA ARG A 9 -19.03 -6.27 -10.85
C ARG A 9 -19.04 -5.01 -9.98
N ILE A 10 -17.87 -4.35 -9.79
CA ILE A 10 -17.77 -3.04 -9.12
C ILE A 10 -18.63 -2.02 -9.85
N ASN A 11 -18.55 -1.92 -11.20
CA ASN A 11 -19.38 -0.99 -11.97
C ASN A 11 -20.88 -1.19 -11.67
N ARG A 12 -21.34 -2.44 -11.72
CA ARG A 12 -22.77 -2.76 -11.47
C ARG A 12 -23.22 -2.44 -10.05
N LEU A 13 -22.40 -2.75 -9.05
CA LEU A 13 -22.73 -2.52 -7.65
C LEU A 13 -22.72 -1.03 -7.31
N ALA A 14 -21.71 -0.30 -7.78
CA ALA A 14 -21.60 1.14 -7.58
C ALA A 14 -22.75 1.90 -8.25
N ALA A 15 -23.13 1.53 -9.49
CA ALA A 15 -24.28 2.06 -10.17
C ALA A 15 -25.59 1.89 -9.37
N GLY A 16 -25.73 0.75 -8.69
CA GLY A 16 -26.84 0.45 -7.79
C GLY A 16 -26.67 0.95 -6.36
N ARG A 17 -25.60 1.69 -6.05
CA ARG A 17 -25.23 2.15 -4.70
C ARG A 17 -25.22 1.04 -3.65
N LYS A 18 -24.83 -0.17 -4.06
CA LYS A 18 -24.76 -1.33 -3.16
C LYS A 18 -23.38 -1.42 -2.52
N PRO A 19 -23.30 -1.58 -1.19
CA PRO A 19 -22.03 -1.72 -0.49
C PRO A 19 -21.25 -2.97 -0.91
N PHE A 20 -19.93 -2.84 -1.06
CA PHE A 20 -19.05 -3.96 -1.33
C PHE A 20 -17.64 -3.74 -0.77
N LEU A 21 -16.94 -4.86 -0.54
CA LEU A 21 -15.51 -4.95 -0.31
C LEU A 21 -14.89 -5.72 -1.47
N PHE A 22 -13.76 -5.27 -2.00
CA PHE A 22 -12.98 -6.06 -2.95
C PHE A 22 -11.50 -6.05 -2.59
N ALA A 23 -10.77 -7.02 -3.12
CA ALA A 23 -9.31 -6.99 -3.22
C ALA A 23 -8.87 -7.63 -4.53
N VAL A 24 -7.79 -7.11 -5.10
CA VAL A 24 -7.11 -7.64 -6.29
C VAL A 24 -5.63 -7.74 -6.04
N ASP A 25 -5.00 -8.74 -6.63
CA ASP A 25 -3.56 -8.94 -6.58
C ASP A 25 -2.80 -7.94 -7.46
N PHE A 26 -1.49 -7.87 -7.27
CA PHE A 26 -0.61 -6.98 -8.05
C PHE A 26 -0.61 -7.31 -9.54
N GLU A 27 -0.66 -8.59 -9.88
CA GLU A 27 -0.64 -9.09 -11.25
C GLU A 27 -1.98 -8.94 -11.97
N LEU A 28 -3.05 -8.54 -11.28
CA LEU A 28 -4.43 -8.46 -11.76
C LEU A 28 -4.93 -9.81 -12.32
N SER A 29 -4.48 -10.89 -11.72
CA SER A 29 -4.81 -12.27 -12.09
C SER A 29 -5.86 -12.89 -11.19
N ASP A 30 -5.87 -12.52 -9.90
CA ASP A 30 -6.78 -13.02 -8.89
C ASP A 30 -7.36 -11.89 -8.03
N GLY A 31 -8.48 -12.18 -7.40
CA GLY A 31 -9.13 -11.28 -6.45
C GLY A 31 -10.47 -11.80 -5.97
N PHE A 32 -11.09 -11.04 -5.09
CA PHE A 32 -12.43 -11.33 -4.57
C PHE A 32 -13.27 -10.05 -4.46
N LEU A 33 -14.59 -10.24 -4.40
CA LEU A 33 -15.56 -9.19 -4.15
C LEU A 33 -16.72 -9.75 -3.30
N ILE A 34 -17.04 -9.04 -2.22
CA ILE A 34 -18.07 -9.38 -1.24
C ILE A 34 -19.10 -8.27 -1.23
N GLU A 35 -20.37 -8.60 -1.47
CA GLU A 35 -21.50 -7.68 -1.32
C GLU A 35 -21.91 -7.64 0.15
N ASN A 36 -22.36 -6.47 0.65
CA ASN A 36 -22.77 -6.24 2.03
C ASN A 36 -21.72 -6.75 3.06
N PRO A 37 -20.44 -6.34 2.95
CA PRO A 37 -19.35 -6.96 3.72
C PRO A 37 -19.46 -6.78 5.24
N LEU A 38 -20.34 -5.90 5.73
CA LEU A 38 -20.59 -5.72 7.16
C LEU A 38 -21.45 -6.86 7.76
N GLU A 39 -22.15 -7.64 6.92
CA GLU A 39 -23.00 -8.76 7.35
C GLU A 39 -22.23 -10.05 7.59
N GLN A 40 -20.96 -10.14 7.12
CA GLN A 40 -20.11 -11.31 7.28
C GLN A 40 -18.93 -11.03 8.23
N LYS A 41 -18.34 -12.11 8.81
CA LYS A 41 -17.25 -12.05 9.80
C LYS A 41 -16.07 -12.98 9.46
N GLU A 42 -16.07 -13.56 8.29
CA GLU A 42 -14.99 -14.44 7.82
C GLU A 42 -13.78 -13.62 7.34
N ILE A 43 -14.00 -12.73 6.37
CA ILE A 43 -12.98 -11.81 5.90
C ILE A 43 -13.15 -10.48 6.63
N LEU A 44 -12.12 -10.09 7.39
CA LEU A 44 -12.20 -8.89 8.20
C LEU A 44 -11.46 -7.75 7.55
N PHE A 45 -12.05 -6.57 7.64
CA PHE A 45 -11.42 -5.35 7.15
C PHE A 45 -11.61 -4.17 8.09
N ARG A 46 -10.73 -3.20 7.96
CA ARG A 46 -10.80 -1.89 8.59
C ARG A 46 -10.33 -0.84 7.60
N THR A 47 -11.06 0.26 7.53
CA THR A 47 -10.68 1.53 6.91
C THR A 47 -10.78 2.62 7.97
N PRO A 48 -10.31 3.84 7.75
CA PRO A 48 -10.42 4.93 8.73
C PRO A 48 -11.83 5.20 9.25
N ARG A 49 -12.86 4.91 8.43
CA ARG A 49 -14.26 5.21 8.77
C ARG A 49 -15.14 3.98 9.05
N THR A 50 -14.67 2.77 8.67
CA THR A 50 -15.54 1.56 8.72
C THR A 50 -14.73 0.31 9.05
N SER A 51 -15.35 -0.59 9.83
CA SER A 51 -14.81 -1.92 10.12
C SER A 51 -15.96 -2.91 10.30
N ASN A 52 -15.77 -4.15 9.85
CA ASN A 52 -16.67 -5.25 10.19
C ASN A 52 -16.16 -6.10 11.36
N ALA A 53 -14.99 -5.79 11.91
CA ALA A 53 -14.48 -6.44 13.13
C ALA A 53 -15.16 -5.88 14.38
N ALA A 54 -15.28 -6.68 15.44
CA ALA A 54 -15.72 -6.21 16.75
C ALA A 54 -14.69 -5.20 17.30
N SER A 55 -15.19 -4.17 18.03
CA SER A 55 -14.34 -3.13 18.59
C SER A 55 -13.61 -3.57 19.88
N GLU A 56 -13.72 -4.79 20.30
CA GLU A 56 -13.06 -5.30 21.48
C GLU A 56 -11.54 -5.41 21.24
N ARG A 57 -10.83 -4.33 21.54
CA ARG A 57 -9.40 -4.39 21.87
C ARG A 57 -9.30 -5.05 23.23
N GLY A 58 -9.31 -6.38 23.29
CA GLY A 58 -9.03 -7.10 24.51
C GLY A 58 -7.67 -6.65 25.05
N ASN A 59 -7.56 -6.56 26.36
CA ASN A 59 -6.32 -6.33 27.09
C ASN A 59 -5.39 -7.53 26.86
N MET A 60 -4.74 -7.61 25.71
CA MET A 60 -3.91 -8.75 25.32
C MET A 60 -2.44 -8.41 25.60
N GLU A 61 -2.06 -8.43 26.87
CA GLU A 61 -0.66 -8.45 27.34
C GLU A 61 0.03 -9.77 26.92
N LYS A 62 0.29 -9.94 25.65
CA LYS A 62 1.31 -10.90 25.21
C LYS A 62 2.42 -10.13 24.53
N ASN A 63 3.61 -10.20 25.10
CA ASN A 63 4.82 -9.83 24.38
C ASN A 63 4.89 -10.74 23.16
N ALA A 64 4.62 -10.19 21.98
CA ALA A 64 4.69 -10.94 20.74
C ALA A 64 6.15 -11.05 20.31
N SER A 65 6.57 -12.26 19.97
CA SER A 65 7.89 -12.51 19.40
C SER A 65 7.82 -12.39 17.88
N LEU A 66 8.90 -11.87 17.28
CA LEU A 66 9.10 -11.88 15.82
C LEU A 66 10.58 -12.21 15.54
N SER A 67 10.82 -13.38 14.96
CA SER A 67 12.12 -13.75 14.42
C SER A 67 12.10 -13.57 12.91
N VAL A 68 13.13 -12.94 12.36
CA VAL A 68 13.21 -12.56 10.94
C VAL A 68 14.41 -13.26 10.32
N PHE A 69 14.21 -13.88 9.16
CA PHE A 69 15.25 -14.63 8.43
C PHE A 69 15.45 -14.04 7.02
N PRO A 70 16.14 -12.89 6.88
CA PRO A 70 16.32 -12.24 5.60
C PRO A 70 17.13 -13.09 4.62
N GLU A 71 16.86 -12.92 3.32
CA GLU A 71 17.75 -13.47 2.30
C GLU A 71 19.16 -12.84 2.42
N PRO A 72 20.22 -13.55 2.03
CA PRO A 72 21.58 -12.98 2.03
C PRO A 72 21.65 -11.71 1.15
N TYR A 73 22.45 -10.73 1.59
CA TYR A 73 22.66 -9.48 0.86
C TYR A 73 23.02 -9.68 -0.62
N GLU A 74 23.86 -10.68 -0.93
CA GLU A 74 24.26 -10.98 -2.30
C GLU A 74 23.08 -11.36 -3.20
N VAL A 75 22.07 -12.04 -2.66
CA VAL A 75 20.84 -12.38 -3.39
C VAL A 75 20.03 -11.13 -3.67
N TYR A 76 19.85 -10.27 -2.67
CA TYR A 76 19.19 -8.98 -2.84
C TYR A 76 19.93 -8.09 -3.85
N ARG A 77 21.27 -8.02 -3.76
CA ARG A 77 22.12 -7.23 -4.65
C ARG A 77 21.95 -7.62 -6.13
N GLU A 78 21.78 -8.91 -6.44
CA GLU A 78 21.51 -9.34 -7.81
C GLU A 78 20.14 -8.86 -8.32
N LYS A 79 19.09 -8.90 -7.48
CA LYS A 79 17.78 -8.34 -7.79
C LYS A 79 17.88 -6.82 -8.01
N PHE A 80 18.60 -6.13 -7.10
CA PHE A 80 18.87 -4.69 -7.21
C PHE A 80 19.60 -4.36 -8.51
N ARG A 81 20.61 -5.14 -8.91
CA ARG A 81 21.35 -4.92 -10.16
C ARG A 81 20.44 -4.98 -11.40
N ILE A 82 19.49 -5.90 -11.45
CA ILE A 82 18.53 -5.98 -12.56
C ILE A 82 17.69 -4.71 -12.65
N VAL A 83 17.27 -4.18 -11.48
CA VAL A 83 16.52 -2.91 -11.39
C VAL A 83 17.39 -1.73 -11.81
N ALA A 84 18.60 -1.62 -11.24
CA ALA A 84 19.55 -0.54 -11.54
C ALA A 84 19.93 -0.50 -13.03
N ASP A 85 20.16 -1.65 -13.66
CA ASP A 85 20.41 -1.75 -15.10
C ASP A 85 19.22 -1.20 -15.92
N GLY A 86 17.99 -1.45 -15.49
CA GLY A 86 16.79 -0.90 -16.12
C GLY A 86 16.68 0.62 -15.97
N LEU A 87 16.97 1.14 -14.78
CA LEU A 87 16.99 2.58 -14.49
C LEU A 87 18.07 3.30 -15.32
N HIS A 88 19.29 2.76 -15.38
CA HIS A 88 20.40 3.34 -16.16
C HIS A 88 20.14 3.35 -17.67
N ARG A 89 19.38 2.38 -18.20
CA ARG A 89 18.96 2.39 -19.61
C ARG A 89 17.81 3.36 -19.89
N GLY A 90 17.16 3.92 -18.85
CA GLY A 90 15.98 4.77 -18.99
C GLY A 90 14.69 3.98 -19.22
N ASP A 91 14.69 2.67 -18.97
CA ASP A 91 13.48 1.83 -19.06
C ASP A 91 12.49 2.14 -17.93
N SER A 92 12.99 2.69 -16.82
CA SER A 92 12.21 3.17 -15.66
C SER A 92 12.91 4.36 -14.99
N PHE A 93 12.16 5.17 -14.25
CA PHE A 93 12.68 6.28 -13.43
C PHE A 93 12.63 5.94 -11.94
N LEU A 94 11.69 5.13 -11.55
CA LEU A 94 11.47 4.61 -10.21
C LEU A 94 10.94 3.21 -10.33
N THR A 95 11.54 2.27 -9.61
CA THR A 95 11.08 0.87 -9.55
C THR A 95 10.98 0.43 -8.09
N ASN A 96 9.80 0.01 -7.66
CA ASN A 96 9.67 -0.59 -6.35
C ASN A 96 10.19 -2.05 -6.39
N LEU A 97 11.22 -2.36 -5.60
CA LEU A 97 11.79 -3.70 -5.46
C LEU A 97 11.35 -4.32 -4.14
N THR A 98 10.88 -5.56 -4.18
CA THR A 98 10.35 -6.23 -3.00
C THR A 98 11.00 -7.56 -2.71
N VAL A 99 10.92 -7.98 -1.46
CA VAL A 99 11.40 -9.28 -0.99
C VAL A 99 10.33 -10.00 -0.17
N ARG A 100 10.47 -11.31 -0.14
CA ARG A 100 9.67 -12.22 0.67
C ARG A 100 10.55 -12.84 1.73
N THR A 101 10.38 -12.42 2.97
CA THR A 101 11.24 -12.81 4.10
C THR A 101 10.52 -13.80 5.00
N PRO A 102 11.05 -15.01 5.22
CA PRO A 102 10.52 -15.92 6.23
C PRO A 102 10.53 -15.27 7.61
N VAL A 103 9.45 -15.47 8.36
CA VAL A 103 9.33 -14.97 9.74
C VAL A 103 8.70 -16.04 10.65
N GLU A 104 9.09 -16.01 11.92
CA GLU A 104 8.45 -16.82 12.96
C GLU A 104 7.85 -15.88 14.01
N THR A 105 6.61 -16.10 14.34
CA THR A 105 5.88 -15.40 15.41
C THR A 105 4.91 -16.34 16.09
N ASP A 106 4.68 -16.12 17.36
CA ASP A 106 3.69 -16.83 18.17
C ASP A 106 2.26 -16.39 17.90
N LEU A 107 2.06 -15.39 17.04
CA LEU A 107 0.75 -14.88 16.68
C LEU A 107 0.19 -15.54 15.41
N SER A 108 -1.10 -15.80 15.41
CA SER A 108 -1.87 -16.08 14.20
C SER A 108 -2.07 -14.80 13.38
N LEU A 109 -2.37 -14.96 12.10
CA LEU A 109 -2.71 -13.80 11.22
C LEU A 109 -3.91 -13.03 11.77
N ARG A 110 -4.86 -13.73 12.40
CA ARG A 110 -6.03 -13.12 13.04
C ARG A 110 -5.64 -12.26 14.24
N GLU A 111 -4.76 -12.72 15.11
CA GLU A 111 -4.27 -11.93 16.25
C GLU A 111 -3.47 -10.70 15.78
N VAL A 112 -2.72 -10.80 14.68
CA VAL A 112 -2.05 -9.64 14.07
C VAL A 112 -3.09 -8.61 13.62
N PHE A 113 -4.17 -9.03 12.97
CA PHE A 113 -5.26 -8.13 12.57
C PHE A 113 -5.92 -7.45 13.77
N ASP A 114 -6.30 -8.23 14.79
CA ASP A 114 -7.04 -7.72 15.95
C ASP A 114 -6.23 -6.70 16.76
N ARG A 115 -4.90 -6.88 16.84
CA ARG A 115 -3.98 -6.00 17.55
C ARG A 115 -3.54 -4.79 16.74
N SER A 116 -3.63 -4.84 15.42
CA SER A 116 -3.13 -3.77 14.55
C SER A 116 -3.83 -2.44 14.82
N THR A 117 -3.02 -1.36 14.89
CA THR A 117 -3.50 0.02 14.97
C THR A 117 -3.49 0.73 13.62
N ALA A 118 -3.07 0.06 12.54
CA ALA A 118 -3.02 0.64 11.20
C ALA A 118 -4.40 1.11 10.72
N PRO A 119 -4.46 2.22 9.95
CA PRO A 119 -5.73 2.76 9.46
C PRO A 119 -6.44 1.82 8.48
N TYR A 120 -5.69 1.03 7.73
CA TYR A 120 -6.22 0.06 6.77
C TYR A 120 -5.74 -1.33 7.13
N CYS A 121 -6.66 -2.23 7.38
CA CYS A 121 -6.35 -3.65 7.65
C CYS A 121 -7.27 -4.54 6.82
N LEU A 122 -6.71 -5.63 6.33
CA LEU A 122 -7.47 -6.70 5.68
C LEU A 122 -6.91 -8.04 6.17
N TYR A 123 -7.80 -8.91 6.64
CA TYR A 123 -7.48 -10.28 7.03
C TYR A 123 -8.25 -11.26 6.15
N LEU A 124 -7.53 -12.09 5.43
CA LEU A 124 -8.06 -13.21 4.67
C LEU A 124 -7.61 -14.51 5.37
N PRO A 125 -8.54 -15.30 5.93
CA PRO A 125 -8.22 -16.51 6.70
C PRO A 125 -7.25 -17.44 5.95
N GLU A 126 -6.28 -17.98 6.66
CA GLU A 126 -5.29 -18.96 6.18
C GLU A 126 -4.44 -18.47 4.99
N ARG A 127 -4.55 -17.19 4.61
CA ARG A 127 -3.80 -16.63 3.50
C ARG A 127 -2.92 -15.46 3.88
N PHE A 128 -3.51 -14.37 4.40
CA PHE A 128 -2.73 -13.19 4.74
C PHE A 128 -3.43 -12.23 5.70
N VAL A 129 -2.62 -11.35 6.28
CA VAL A 129 -3.05 -10.11 6.91
C VAL A 129 -2.22 -8.95 6.37
N CYS A 130 -2.88 -7.84 6.03
CA CYS A 130 -2.20 -6.58 5.77
C CYS A 130 -2.62 -5.52 6.79
N PHE A 131 -1.68 -4.60 7.11
CA PHE A 131 -1.88 -3.50 8.06
C PHE A 131 -1.24 -2.22 7.50
N SER A 132 -1.85 -1.73 6.45
CA SER A 132 -1.31 -0.64 5.63
C SER A 132 -1.55 0.74 6.22
N PRO A 133 -0.56 1.64 6.18
CA PRO A 133 -0.77 3.06 6.44
C PRO A 133 -1.22 3.82 5.18
N GLU A 134 -1.10 3.22 3.99
CA GLU A 134 -1.17 3.91 2.71
C GLU A 134 -2.53 3.79 2.03
N ARG A 135 -3.20 4.95 1.87
CA ARG A 135 -4.38 5.06 1.02
C ARG A 135 -3.98 4.90 -0.45
N PHE A 136 -4.75 4.08 -1.18
CA PHE A 136 -4.66 4.08 -2.63
C PHE A 136 -5.41 5.29 -3.19
N VAL A 137 -6.74 5.28 -3.10
CA VAL A 137 -7.58 6.45 -3.41
C VAL A 137 -8.83 6.47 -2.53
N CYS A 138 -9.36 7.69 -2.30
CA CYS A 138 -10.68 7.93 -1.74
C CYS A 138 -11.52 8.67 -2.77
N ILE A 139 -12.80 8.28 -2.92
CA ILE A 139 -13.76 8.95 -3.79
C ILE A 139 -14.96 9.33 -2.96
N GLU A 140 -15.25 10.63 -2.88
CA GLU A 140 -16.37 11.18 -2.14
C GLU A 140 -16.94 12.36 -2.92
N ASN A 141 -18.26 12.36 -3.17
CA ASN A 141 -18.99 13.45 -3.87
C ASN A 141 -18.38 13.83 -5.25
N GLY A 142 -17.91 12.84 -6.02
CA GLY A 142 -17.32 13.06 -7.34
C GLY A 142 -15.88 13.59 -7.32
N VAL A 143 -15.28 13.71 -6.15
CA VAL A 143 -13.86 14.05 -5.99
C VAL A 143 -13.07 12.79 -5.66
N ILE A 144 -12.04 12.50 -6.44
CA ILE A 144 -11.05 11.46 -6.14
C ILE A 144 -9.83 12.11 -5.49
N SER A 145 -9.29 11.47 -4.46
CA SER A 145 -8.09 11.97 -3.75
C SER A 145 -7.11 10.84 -3.42
N THR A 146 -5.82 11.19 -3.33
CA THR A 146 -4.76 10.33 -2.82
C THR A 146 -3.79 11.15 -1.97
N ASN A 147 -3.11 10.48 -1.03
CA ASN A 147 -2.24 11.14 -0.07
C ASN A 147 -0.83 10.51 -0.12
N PRO A 148 0.04 10.91 -1.08
CA PRO A 148 1.43 10.47 -1.08
C PRO A 148 2.13 10.85 0.22
N MET A 149 2.83 9.89 0.80
CA MET A 149 3.58 10.04 2.04
C MET A 149 5.04 9.62 1.82
N LYS A 150 6.00 10.48 2.15
CA LYS A 150 7.42 10.15 2.05
C LYS A 150 8.22 10.99 3.04
N GLY A 151 9.14 10.33 3.74
CA GLY A 151 9.94 10.98 4.77
C GLY A 151 9.27 10.95 6.15
N THR A 152 10.00 10.41 7.12
CA THR A 152 9.61 10.41 8.54
C THR A 152 10.80 10.81 9.40
N ILE A 153 10.52 11.51 10.50
CA ILE A 153 11.52 11.88 11.50
C ILE A 153 10.92 11.77 12.89
N ASP A 154 11.75 11.44 13.88
CA ASP A 154 11.33 11.46 15.30
C ASP A 154 10.93 12.89 15.70
N ALA A 155 9.71 13.07 16.19
CA ALA A 155 9.17 14.37 16.58
C ALA A 155 9.90 15.01 17.78
N ASN A 156 10.68 14.23 18.55
CA ASN A 156 11.47 14.71 19.69
C ASN A 156 12.83 15.29 19.28
N ILE A 157 13.25 15.13 18.03
CA ILE A 157 14.48 15.74 17.53
C ILE A 157 14.29 17.26 17.50
N PRO A 158 15.22 18.06 18.04
CA PRO A 158 15.15 19.51 17.94
C PRO A 158 15.01 19.96 16.49
N ASP A 159 14.02 20.82 16.23
CA ASP A 159 13.72 21.37 14.90
C ASP A 159 13.39 20.31 13.82
N ALA A 160 12.77 19.19 14.23
CA ALA A 160 12.47 18.05 13.39
C ALA A 160 11.69 18.42 12.12
N GLU A 161 10.70 19.32 12.25
CA GLU A 161 9.87 19.76 11.12
C GLU A 161 10.70 20.46 10.04
N ASN A 162 11.53 21.44 10.40
CA ASN A 162 12.39 22.12 9.43
C ASN A 162 13.43 21.16 8.83
N ARG A 163 13.99 20.27 9.64
CA ARG A 163 14.98 19.29 9.17
C ARG A 163 14.41 18.40 8.07
N ILE A 164 13.24 17.81 8.30
CA ILE A 164 12.65 16.91 7.30
C ILE A 164 12.16 17.67 6.06
N LEU A 165 11.68 18.91 6.21
CA LEU A 165 11.27 19.74 5.08
C LEU A 165 12.43 20.27 4.24
N GLN A 166 13.63 20.40 4.83
CA GLN A 166 14.85 20.91 4.16
C GLN A 166 15.76 19.77 3.68
N ASP A 167 15.43 18.50 3.92
CA ASP A 167 16.21 17.38 3.40
C ASP A 167 16.02 17.26 1.89
N ASP A 168 17.10 17.45 1.14
CA ASP A 168 17.09 17.47 -0.34
C ASP A 168 16.74 16.10 -0.91
N LYS A 169 17.21 15.01 -0.29
CA LYS A 169 16.91 13.63 -0.73
C LYS A 169 15.43 13.33 -0.55
N GLU A 170 14.91 13.54 0.68
CA GLU A 170 13.50 13.31 0.99
C GLU A 170 12.59 14.20 0.12
N THR A 171 13.02 15.44 -0.16
CA THR A 171 12.31 16.35 -1.06
C THR A 171 12.23 15.81 -2.48
N ALA A 172 13.35 15.35 -3.04
CA ALA A 172 13.40 14.81 -4.40
C ALA A 172 12.54 13.53 -4.53
N GLU A 173 12.61 12.64 -3.53
CA GLU A 173 11.79 11.42 -3.50
C GLU A 173 10.30 11.73 -3.36
N HIS A 174 9.95 12.70 -2.50
CA HIS A 174 8.56 13.14 -2.32
C HIS A 174 7.99 13.75 -3.61
N ASN A 175 8.75 14.62 -4.29
CA ASN A 175 8.34 15.20 -5.56
C ASN A 175 8.10 14.12 -6.62
N THR A 176 8.95 13.10 -6.67
CA THR A 176 8.83 11.99 -7.61
C THR A 176 7.54 11.21 -7.37
N ILE A 177 7.21 10.88 -6.13
CA ILE A 177 5.99 10.13 -5.82
C ILE A 177 4.73 10.98 -6.03
N VAL A 178 4.77 12.28 -5.72
CA VAL A 178 3.66 13.21 -5.98
C VAL A 178 3.37 13.31 -7.47
N ASP A 179 4.39 13.46 -8.32
CA ASP A 179 4.20 13.51 -9.77
C ASP A 179 3.68 12.19 -10.34
N LEU A 180 4.18 11.07 -9.84
CA LEU A 180 3.71 9.75 -10.21
C LEU A 180 2.22 9.56 -9.91
N LEU A 181 1.77 9.87 -8.68
CA LEU A 181 0.37 9.72 -8.29
C LEU A 181 -0.54 10.76 -8.95
N ARG A 182 -0.03 11.96 -9.24
CA ARG A 182 -0.74 12.94 -10.05
C ARG A 182 -1.02 12.41 -11.45
N ASN A 183 -0.04 11.76 -12.07
CA ASN A 183 -0.22 11.11 -13.36
C ASN A 183 -1.21 9.93 -13.29
N ASP A 184 -1.18 9.13 -12.23
CA ASP A 184 -2.15 8.05 -12.01
C ASP A 184 -3.59 8.61 -11.92
N LEU A 185 -3.82 9.65 -11.12
CA LEU A 185 -5.13 10.29 -11.04
C LEU A 185 -5.56 10.89 -12.39
N GLY A 186 -4.63 11.45 -13.16
CA GLY A 186 -4.88 12.03 -14.48
C GLY A 186 -5.39 11.03 -15.54
N MET A 187 -5.25 9.71 -15.28
CA MET A 187 -5.85 8.68 -16.13
C MET A 187 -7.36 8.51 -15.87
N ALA A 188 -7.85 8.94 -14.73
CA ALA A 188 -9.20 8.69 -14.26
C ALA A 188 -10.04 9.96 -14.01
N ALA A 189 -9.39 11.11 -13.83
CA ALA A 189 -10.03 12.35 -13.40
C ALA A 189 -9.55 13.56 -14.22
N GLU A 190 -10.36 14.58 -14.23
CA GLU A 190 -10.07 15.91 -14.77
C GLU A 190 -9.67 16.88 -13.63
N GLU A 191 -9.15 18.05 -13.98
CA GLU A 191 -8.78 19.11 -13.02
C GLU A 191 -7.88 18.59 -11.88
N VAL A 192 -6.90 17.73 -12.21
CA VAL A 192 -6.04 17.13 -11.19
C VAL A 192 -5.04 18.18 -10.68
N GLU A 193 -5.11 18.44 -9.37
CA GLU A 193 -4.25 19.43 -8.70
C GLU A 193 -3.72 18.89 -7.35
N ILE A 194 -2.66 19.55 -6.89
CA ILE A 194 -2.11 19.31 -5.54
C ILE A 194 -2.80 20.30 -4.61
N SER A 195 -3.79 19.84 -3.85
CA SER A 195 -4.56 20.68 -2.91
C SER A 195 -3.75 21.10 -1.69
N ARG A 196 -2.85 20.21 -1.24
CA ARG A 196 -1.91 20.49 -0.15
C ARG A 196 -0.56 19.86 -0.47
N PHE A 197 0.51 20.66 -0.41
CA PHE A 197 1.86 20.19 -0.73
C PHE A 197 2.77 20.18 0.48
N ARG A 198 3.43 19.04 0.76
CA ARG A 198 4.42 18.82 1.81
C ARG A 198 4.01 19.37 3.17
N TYR A 199 2.85 18.97 3.66
CA TYR A 199 2.41 19.25 5.02
C TYR A 199 2.89 18.17 5.99
N ILE A 200 2.98 18.53 7.25
CA ILE A 200 3.41 17.62 8.31
C ILE A 200 2.20 16.99 8.99
N ASP A 201 2.18 15.66 9.01
CA ASP A 201 1.31 14.86 9.86
C ASP A 201 2.09 14.38 11.09
N ARG A 202 1.54 14.61 12.29
CA ARG A 202 2.08 14.01 13.51
C ARG A 202 1.38 12.68 13.76
N ILE A 203 2.16 11.61 13.84
CA ILE A 203 1.68 10.25 14.10
C ILE A 203 2.18 9.85 15.48
N THR A 204 1.26 9.65 16.41
CA THR A 204 1.58 9.13 17.74
C THR A 204 1.69 7.61 17.67
N THR A 205 2.83 7.08 18.07
CA THR A 205 3.07 5.66 18.23
C THR A 205 3.33 5.35 19.71
N SER A 206 3.35 4.07 20.07
CA SER A 206 3.67 3.65 21.45
C SER A 206 5.08 3.95 21.90
N GLN A 207 6.00 4.00 20.95
CA GLN A 207 7.41 4.22 21.29
C GLN A 207 7.78 5.71 21.25
N ARG A 208 7.22 6.47 20.30
CA ARG A 208 7.51 7.88 20.07
C ARG A 208 6.55 8.49 19.09
N ASP A 209 6.39 9.80 19.13
CA ASP A 209 5.75 10.54 18.07
C ASP A 209 6.70 10.68 16.87
N ILE A 210 6.17 10.52 15.67
CA ILE A 210 6.89 10.78 14.42
C ILE A 210 6.19 11.86 13.63
N LEU A 211 6.98 12.68 12.92
CA LEU A 211 6.49 13.58 11.89
C LEU A 211 6.63 12.92 10.54
N GLN A 212 5.60 13.00 9.73
CA GLN A 212 5.56 12.47 8.38
C GLN A 212 5.24 13.58 7.38
N VAL A 213 5.98 13.64 6.28
CA VAL A 213 5.67 14.56 5.18
C VAL A 213 4.64 13.91 4.27
N SER A 214 3.52 14.61 4.08
CA SER A 214 2.41 14.17 3.25
C SER A 214 2.07 15.26 2.22
N SER A 215 1.46 14.87 1.11
CA SER A 215 0.76 15.77 0.20
C SER A 215 -0.63 15.24 -0.07
N GLU A 216 -1.51 16.08 -0.58
CA GLU A 216 -2.83 15.67 -1.03
C GLU A 216 -3.02 16.08 -2.49
N ILE A 217 -3.40 15.11 -3.30
CA ILE A 217 -3.71 15.30 -4.72
C ILE A 217 -5.19 14.99 -4.89
N ILE A 218 -5.90 15.88 -5.55
CA ILE A 218 -7.33 15.73 -5.83
C ILE A 218 -7.59 15.82 -7.34
N GLY A 219 -8.71 15.23 -7.76
CA GLY A 219 -9.20 15.35 -9.13
C GLY A 219 -10.71 15.27 -9.15
N ARG A 220 -11.33 15.77 -10.20
CA ARG A 220 -12.78 15.73 -10.40
C ARG A 220 -13.16 14.59 -11.33
N LEU A 221 -14.07 13.74 -10.89
CA LEU A 221 -14.63 12.66 -11.70
C LEU A 221 -15.85 13.18 -12.50
N ALA A 222 -16.11 12.54 -13.64
CA ALA A 222 -17.32 12.79 -14.42
C ALA A 222 -18.59 12.44 -13.61
N GLU A 223 -19.72 13.08 -13.92
CA GLU A 223 -20.99 12.88 -13.18
C GLU A 223 -21.46 11.42 -13.15
N ASP A 224 -21.11 10.65 -14.18
CA ASP A 224 -21.47 9.24 -14.33
C ASP A 224 -20.46 8.27 -13.66
N TYR A 225 -19.53 8.76 -12.85
CA TYR A 225 -18.41 7.97 -12.28
C TYR A 225 -18.85 6.67 -11.58
N LEU A 226 -20.03 6.67 -10.95
CA LEU A 226 -20.57 5.47 -10.30
C LEU A 226 -20.86 4.33 -11.28
N LEU A 227 -21.19 4.65 -12.55
CA LEU A 227 -21.40 3.65 -13.61
C LEU A 227 -20.07 3.00 -14.03
N ARG A 228 -18.94 3.66 -13.75
CA ARG A 228 -17.60 3.30 -14.23
C ARG A 228 -16.57 3.21 -13.09
N LEU A 229 -17.03 3.03 -11.84
CA LEU A 229 -16.14 3.04 -10.67
C LEU A 229 -15.04 1.96 -10.78
N GLY A 230 -15.38 0.78 -11.27
CA GLY A 230 -14.42 -0.29 -11.52
C GLY A 230 -13.40 0.10 -12.60
N ASP A 231 -13.84 0.70 -13.71
CA ASP A 231 -12.95 1.15 -14.76
C ASP A 231 -11.99 2.23 -14.26
N ILE A 232 -12.47 3.17 -13.46
CA ILE A 232 -11.68 4.22 -12.80
C ILE A 232 -10.58 3.59 -11.93
N ILE A 233 -10.95 2.69 -11.03
CA ILE A 233 -10.00 2.01 -10.13
C ILE A 233 -8.96 1.24 -10.94
N PHE A 234 -9.40 0.42 -11.89
CA PHE A 234 -8.53 -0.47 -12.66
C PHE A 234 -7.62 0.26 -13.65
N SER A 235 -7.98 1.46 -14.13
CA SER A 235 -7.10 2.28 -14.98
C SER A 235 -5.82 2.70 -14.27
N MET A 236 -5.85 2.83 -12.94
CA MET A 236 -4.71 3.22 -12.13
C MET A 236 -3.86 2.04 -11.62
N LEU A 237 -4.30 0.77 -11.83
CA LEU A 237 -3.59 -0.42 -11.35
C LEU A 237 -2.51 -0.92 -12.34
N PRO A 238 -1.44 -1.56 -11.82
CA PRO A 238 -1.05 -1.58 -10.41
C PRO A 238 -0.71 -0.19 -9.88
N ALA A 239 -0.88 0.02 -8.57
CA ALA A 239 -0.65 1.34 -7.95
C ALA A 239 0.77 1.84 -8.20
N GLY A 240 0.90 3.12 -8.59
CA GLY A 240 2.18 3.72 -8.95
C GLY A 240 3.18 3.72 -7.81
N SER A 241 2.73 3.99 -6.57
CA SER A 241 3.58 4.04 -5.38
C SER A 241 4.32 2.73 -5.08
N VAL A 242 3.79 1.60 -5.53
CA VAL A 242 4.37 0.26 -5.29
C VAL A 242 4.81 -0.45 -6.58
N SER A 243 4.68 0.19 -7.71
CA SER A 243 5.24 -0.27 -9.00
C SER A 243 6.35 0.63 -9.49
N GLY A 244 6.04 1.85 -9.89
CA GLY A 244 6.94 2.83 -10.44
C GLY A 244 6.49 3.34 -11.81
N ALA A 245 7.39 4.00 -12.54
CA ALA A 245 7.08 4.64 -13.82
C ALA A 245 8.23 4.53 -14.84
N PRO A 246 7.89 4.37 -16.15
CA PRO A 246 6.57 4.08 -16.73
C PRO A 246 6.06 2.68 -16.37
N LYS A 247 4.75 2.52 -16.11
CA LYS A 247 4.20 1.29 -15.51
C LYS A 247 4.59 0.00 -16.24
N LYS A 248 4.41 -0.06 -17.56
CA LYS A 248 4.61 -1.30 -18.34
C LYS A 248 6.05 -1.81 -18.25
N SER A 249 7.02 -0.99 -18.58
CA SER A 249 8.43 -1.38 -18.55
C SER A 249 8.92 -1.66 -17.13
N THR A 250 8.41 -0.89 -16.14
CA THR A 250 8.76 -1.09 -14.74
C THR A 250 8.23 -2.41 -14.20
N VAL A 251 6.99 -2.80 -14.51
CA VAL A 251 6.43 -4.11 -14.13
C VAL A 251 7.23 -5.26 -14.75
N ASP A 252 7.71 -5.12 -15.99
CA ASP A 252 8.58 -6.12 -16.63
C ASP A 252 9.95 -6.23 -15.94
N ILE A 253 10.51 -5.12 -15.45
CA ILE A 253 11.74 -5.12 -14.62
C ILE A 253 11.49 -5.83 -13.30
N ILE A 254 10.40 -5.50 -12.59
CA ILE A 254 10.00 -6.12 -11.33
C ILE A 254 9.92 -7.64 -11.47
N LYS A 255 9.18 -8.13 -12.48
CA LYS A 255 9.03 -9.57 -12.72
C LYS A 255 10.35 -10.30 -12.92
N ARG A 256 11.30 -9.66 -13.62
CA ARG A 256 12.64 -10.24 -13.85
C ARG A 256 13.49 -10.21 -12.59
N ALA A 257 13.41 -9.14 -11.80
CA ALA A 257 14.21 -8.96 -10.60
C ALA A 257 13.73 -9.86 -9.44
N GLU A 258 12.43 -9.93 -9.22
CA GLU A 258 11.85 -10.66 -8.10
C GLU A 258 11.72 -12.17 -8.37
N GLY A 259 11.43 -12.55 -9.63
CA GLY A 259 11.37 -13.95 -10.06
C GLY A 259 10.17 -14.75 -9.56
N ILE A 260 9.36 -14.18 -8.64
CA ILE A 260 8.13 -14.75 -8.09
C ILE A 260 6.99 -13.73 -8.13
N PRO A 261 5.73 -14.15 -8.25
CA PRO A 261 4.59 -13.25 -8.17
C PRO A 261 4.50 -12.57 -6.79
N ARG A 262 4.00 -11.35 -6.78
CA ARG A 262 3.70 -10.64 -5.53
C ARG A 262 2.39 -11.09 -4.90
N GLY A 263 1.47 -11.59 -5.73
CA GLY A 263 0.14 -11.95 -5.30
C GLY A 263 -0.60 -10.74 -4.70
N TYR A 264 -1.25 -10.92 -3.56
CA TYR A 264 -1.98 -9.83 -2.90
C TYR A 264 -1.09 -8.73 -2.28
N TYR A 265 0.18 -9.03 -2.02
CA TYR A 265 1.12 -7.99 -1.60
C TYR A 265 1.28 -6.93 -2.70
N THR A 266 1.21 -5.65 -2.34
CA THR A 266 1.18 -4.51 -3.27
C THR A 266 -0.02 -4.48 -4.23
N GLY A 267 -0.98 -5.38 -4.06
CA GLY A 267 -2.31 -5.24 -4.64
C GLY A 267 -3.15 -4.17 -3.92
N VAL A 268 -4.41 -4.06 -4.25
CA VAL A 268 -5.32 -3.05 -3.69
C VAL A 268 -6.57 -3.70 -3.13
N PHE A 269 -7.01 -3.25 -1.95
CA PHE A 269 -8.35 -3.52 -1.48
C PHE A 269 -9.11 -2.22 -1.25
N GLY A 270 -10.44 -2.27 -1.35
CA GLY A 270 -11.28 -1.11 -1.14
C GLY A 270 -12.69 -1.46 -0.70
N TYR A 271 -13.27 -0.54 0.03
CA TYR A 271 -14.64 -0.60 0.52
C TYR A 271 -15.47 0.56 -0.04
N PHE A 272 -16.65 0.22 -0.54
CA PHE A 272 -17.68 1.18 -0.97
C PHE A 272 -18.90 1.03 -0.08
N ASP A 273 -19.39 2.11 0.50
CA ASP A 273 -20.54 2.09 1.41
C ASP A 273 -21.89 2.39 0.73
N GLY A 274 -21.87 2.64 -0.58
CA GLY A 274 -23.01 3.11 -1.38
C GLY A 274 -22.94 4.58 -1.78
N ALA A 275 -22.02 5.35 -1.17
CA ALA A 275 -21.79 6.77 -1.46
C ALA A 275 -20.32 7.11 -1.58
N MET A 276 -19.50 6.64 -0.64
CA MET A 276 -18.06 6.87 -0.57
C MET A 276 -17.29 5.58 -0.84
N PHE A 277 -16.20 5.71 -1.57
CA PHE A 277 -15.21 4.65 -1.79
C PHE A 277 -13.90 5.01 -1.10
N ASP A 278 -13.34 4.10 -0.29
CA ASP A 278 -12.03 4.25 0.34
C ASP A 278 -11.20 2.98 0.16
N SER A 279 -9.93 3.12 -0.19
CA SER A 279 -9.08 2.00 -0.58
C SER A 279 -7.64 2.17 -0.15
N ALA A 280 -6.94 1.05 -0.05
CA ALA A 280 -5.54 1.02 0.38
C ALA A 280 -4.69 0.11 -0.50
N VAL A 281 -3.42 0.46 -0.62
CA VAL A 281 -2.39 -0.43 -1.15
C VAL A 281 -2.05 -1.46 -0.08
N MET A 282 -1.99 -2.74 -0.43
CA MET A 282 -1.71 -3.82 0.53
C MET A 282 -0.20 -3.94 0.78
N ILE A 283 0.30 -3.10 1.69
CA ILE A 283 1.68 -3.14 2.21
C ILE A 283 1.67 -3.43 3.71
N ARG A 284 2.84 -3.66 4.31
CA ARG A 284 2.94 -4.21 5.66
C ARG A 284 2.10 -5.49 5.74
N PHE A 285 2.68 -6.56 5.22
CA PHE A 285 1.93 -7.72 4.78
C PHE A 285 2.58 -9.00 5.30
N ILE A 286 1.79 -9.85 5.96
CA ILE A 286 2.21 -11.19 6.38
C ILE A 286 1.32 -12.20 5.66
N GLU A 287 1.91 -13.08 4.88
CA GLU A 287 1.23 -14.20 4.25
C GLU A 287 1.61 -15.52 4.91
N GLU A 288 0.71 -16.50 4.79
CA GLU A 288 0.94 -17.87 5.24
C GLU A 288 0.80 -18.81 4.05
N GLU A 289 1.79 -19.67 3.85
CA GLU A 289 1.84 -20.67 2.81
C GLU A 289 2.45 -21.96 3.38
N ASP A 290 1.74 -23.08 3.28
CA ASP A 290 2.17 -24.40 3.80
C ASP A 290 2.58 -24.35 5.28
N GLY A 291 1.83 -23.59 6.10
CA GLY A 291 2.07 -23.43 7.54
C GLY A 291 3.29 -22.57 7.89
N ARG A 292 3.91 -21.89 6.92
CA ARG A 292 5.03 -20.96 7.13
C ARG A 292 4.56 -19.53 6.89
N LYS A 293 5.04 -18.62 7.73
CA LYS A 293 4.74 -17.20 7.58
C LYS A 293 5.88 -16.46 6.88
N TYR A 294 5.50 -15.52 6.03
CA TYR A 294 6.42 -14.66 5.29
C TYR A 294 5.96 -13.21 5.43
N PHE A 295 6.90 -12.34 5.75
CA PHE A 295 6.67 -10.90 5.67
C PHE A 295 7.10 -10.39 4.30
N ARG A 296 6.27 -9.57 3.68
CA ARG A 296 6.58 -8.89 2.42
C ARG A 296 6.98 -7.45 2.70
N SER A 297 8.13 -7.04 2.21
CA SER A 297 8.64 -5.67 2.33
C SER A 297 9.32 -5.22 1.04
N GLY A 298 9.53 -3.92 0.88
CA GLY A 298 10.17 -3.38 -0.30
C GLY A 298 10.43 -1.89 -0.22
N GLY A 299 11.13 -1.36 -1.20
CA GLY A 299 11.48 0.05 -1.32
C GLY A 299 11.53 0.54 -2.76
N GLY A 300 11.41 1.84 -2.96
CA GLY A 300 11.53 2.49 -4.25
C GLY A 300 12.99 2.72 -4.62
N ILE A 301 13.45 2.09 -5.70
CA ILE A 301 14.81 2.20 -6.20
C ILE A 301 14.85 3.26 -7.30
N THR A 302 15.82 4.15 -7.21
CA THR A 302 16.16 5.18 -8.21
C THR A 302 17.60 5.01 -8.68
N VAL A 303 18.03 5.81 -9.64
CA VAL A 303 19.43 5.79 -10.12
C VAL A 303 20.46 6.18 -9.05
N SER A 304 20.03 6.86 -7.98
CA SER A 304 20.89 7.29 -6.88
C SER A 304 20.83 6.37 -5.66
N SER A 305 20.01 5.30 -5.69
CA SER A 305 19.88 4.36 -4.57
C SER A 305 21.15 3.54 -4.34
N ASP A 306 21.53 3.39 -3.07
CA ASP A 306 22.63 2.53 -2.64
C ASP A 306 22.08 1.15 -2.23
N PRO A 307 22.60 0.05 -2.81
CA PRO A 307 22.04 -1.28 -2.59
C PRO A 307 22.07 -1.75 -1.14
N GLN A 308 23.10 -1.34 -0.36
CA GLN A 308 23.19 -1.74 1.04
C GLN A 308 22.19 -0.98 1.91
N SER A 309 22.01 0.31 1.64
CA SER A 309 21.02 1.13 2.33
C SER A 309 19.60 0.63 2.07
N GLU A 310 19.28 0.32 0.81
CA GLU A 310 17.96 -0.20 0.44
C GLU A 310 17.69 -1.59 1.06
N TYR A 311 18.70 -2.46 1.12
CA TYR A 311 18.60 -3.75 1.79
C TYR A 311 18.28 -3.60 3.28
N ASN A 312 18.98 -2.69 3.97
CA ASN A 312 18.75 -2.43 5.38
C ASN A 312 17.33 -1.88 5.60
N GLU A 313 16.87 -0.94 4.75
CA GLU A 313 15.53 -0.36 4.82
C GLU A 313 14.43 -1.43 4.65
N VAL A 314 14.64 -2.38 3.74
CA VAL A 314 13.70 -3.50 3.53
C VAL A 314 13.57 -4.35 4.78
N ILE A 315 14.66 -4.61 5.50
CA ILE A 315 14.66 -5.38 6.75
C ILE A 315 14.02 -4.58 7.89
N GLU A 316 14.32 -3.29 8.02
CA GLU A 316 13.74 -2.41 9.04
C GLU A 316 12.22 -2.26 8.91
N LYS A 317 11.67 -2.47 7.72
CA LYS A 317 10.22 -2.47 7.48
C LYS A 317 9.50 -3.72 7.98
N ILE A 318 10.22 -4.73 8.48
CA ILE A 318 9.65 -5.96 9.00
C ILE A 318 9.39 -5.80 10.50
N TYR A 319 8.15 -5.55 10.88
CA TYR A 319 7.73 -5.38 12.26
C TYR A 319 6.26 -5.77 12.46
N LEU A 320 5.86 -5.99 13.70
CA LEU A 320 4.47 -6.22 14.06
C LEU A 320 3.77 -4.88 14.40
N PRO A 321 2.51 -4.66 13.98
CA PRO A 321 1.84 -3.36 13.99
C PRO A 321 1.18 -3.02 15.35
N PHE A 322 1.82 -3.37 16.45
CA PHE A 322 1.25 -3.09 17.75
C PHE A 322 2.08 -2.13 18.57
N VAL A 323 1.37 -1.65 19.57
CA VAL A 323 1.81 -0.80 20.63
C VAL A 323 2.01 -1.59 21.90
#